data_06170cabbab388eb116ba08d03301771
#
_entry.id   06170cabbab388eb116ba08d03301771
#
_cell.length_a   1.000
_cell.length_b   1.000
_cell.length_c   1.000
_cell.angle_alpha   90.00
_cell.angle_beta   90.00
_cell.angle_gamma   90.00
#
_symmetry.space_group_name_H-M   'P 1'
#
loop_
_entity.id
_entity.type
_entity.pdbx_description
1 polymer ?
#
loop_
_entity_poly.entity_id
_entity_poly.type
_entity_poly.pdbx_seq_one_letter_code
_entity_poly.pdbx_strand_id
1 'polypeptide(L)'
;MDERLIYQILSVVEEIPEGRVATYGQIARLVGRPQNSRLVGRVLSRAELYGSYPCHRVVNAQGRLAPGFFNQKSLLLGEGVPFCGERIDLKKALWSL
;
A
#
# COMPACT_ATOMS: atom_id res chain seq x y z
N MET A 1 -3.50 -9.97 17.25
CA MET A 1 -4.15 -9.10 16.25
C MET A 1 -5.40 -9.79 15.73
N ASP A 2 -6.50 -9.06 15.60
CA ASP A 2 -7.76 -9.63 15.15
C ASP A 2 -7.69 -10.01 13.67
N GLU A 3 -7.96 -11.26 13.35
CA GLU A 3 -7.96 -11.74 11.97
C GLU A 3 -8.94 -11.00 11.06
N ARG A 4 -10.09 -10.62 11.60
CA ARG A 4 -11.09 -9.86 10.85
C ARG A 4 -10.50 -8.54 10.37
N LEU A 5 -9.76 -7.84 11.23
CA LEU A 5 -9.14 -6.58 10.88
C LEU A 5 -8.03 -6.79 9.84
N ILE A 6 -7.27 -7.88 9.96
CA ILE A 6 -6.24 -8.23 8.98
C ILE A 6 -6.87 -8.37 7.59
N TYR A 7 -7.96 -9.13 7.49
CA TYR A 7 -8.62 -9.34 6.20
C TYR A 7 -9.32 -8.08 5.68
N GLN A 8 -9.80 -7.21 6.57
CA GLN A 8 -10.34 -5.91 6.14
C GLN A 8 -9.26 -5.07 5.47
N ILE A 9 -8.08 -5.01 6.08
CA ILE A 9 -6.94 -4.26 5.52
C ILE A 9 -6.54 -4.85 4.17
N LEU A 10 -6.39 -6.18 4.10
CA LEU A 10 -5.99 -6.84 2.87
C LEU A 10 -7.03 -6.70 1.76
N SER A 11 -8.32 -6.68 2.10
CA SER A 11 -9.39 -6.45 1.13
C SER A 11 -9.30 -5.06 0.51
N VAL A 12 -8.95 -4.05 1.29
CA VAL A 12 -8.75 -2.70 0.77
C VAL A 12 -7.55 -2.67 -0.16
N VAL A 13 -6.45 -3.31 0.24
CA VAL A 13 -5.23 -3.39 -0.60
C VAL A 13 -5.53 -4.04 -1.94
N GLU A 14 -6.32 -5.11 -1.91
CA GLU A 14 -6.70 -5.84 -3.13
C GLU A 14 -7.46 -4.96 -4.13
N GLU A 15 -8.18 -3.96 -3.64
CA GLU A 15 -8.94 -3.06 -4.50
C GLU A 15 -8.12 -1.97 -5.18
N ILE A 16 -6.88 -1.75 -4.75
CA ILE A 16 -6.02 -0.75 -5.38
C ILE A 16 -5.74 -1.16 -6.83
N PRO A 17 -6.14 -0.37 -7.81
CA PRO A 17 -5.96 -0.78 -9.20
C PRO A 17 -4.51 -0.70 -9.65
N GLU A 18 -4.17 -1.48 -10.66
CA GLU A 18 -2.86 -1.42 -11.28
C GLU A 18 -2.58 -0.01 -11.79
N GLY A 19 -1.39 0.49 -11.57
CA GLY A 19 -1.00 1.85 -11.98
C GLY A 19 -1.32 2.92 -10.94
N ARG A 20 -1.91 2.53 -9.82
CA ARG A 20 -2.23 3.45 -8.72
C ARG A 20 -1.58 2.97 -7.43
N VAL A 21 -1.44 3.89 -6.48
CA VAL A 21 -0.92 3.55 -5.16
C VAL A 21 -1.81 4.16 -4.08
N ALA A 22 -1.77 3.57 -2.90
CA ALA A 22 -2.42 4.10 -1.70
C ALA A 22 -1.37 4.32 -0.63
N THR A 23 -1.67 5.18 0.34
CA THR A 23 -0.77 5.35 1.48
C THR A 23 -1.25 4.48 2.65
N TYR A 24 -0.33 4.16 3.56
CA TYR A 24 -0.68 3.43 4.78
C TYR A 24 -1.78 4.14 5.55
N GLY A 25 -1.69 5.49 5.64
CA GLY A 25 -2.70 6.29 6.34
C GLY A 25 -4.06 6.25 5.67
N GLN A 26 -4.10 6.23 4.34
CA GLN A 26 -5.35 6.13 3.59
C GLN A 26 -6.06 4.80 3.89
N ILE A 27 -5.31 3.71 3.89
CA ILE A 27 -5.87 2.39 4.20
C ILE A 27 -6.33 2.33 5.65
N ALA A 28 -5.54 2.89 6.58
CA ALA A 28 -5.92 2.94 7.99
C ALA A 28 -7.25 3.67 8.19
N ARG A 29 -7.46 4.78 7.49
CA ARG A 29 -8.74 5.51 7.57
C ARG A 29 -9.90 4.69 7.03
N LEU A 30 -9.68 3.98 5.92
CA LEU A 30 -10.74 3.19 5.29
C LEU A 30 -11.21 2.04 6.17
N VAL A 31 -10.34 1.50 7.02
CA VAL A 31 -10.73 0.42 7.95
C VAL A 31 -11.11 0.93 9.34
N GLY A 32 -11.28 2.25 9.49
CA GLY A 32 -11.71 2.83 10.76
C GLY A 32 -10.62 2.95 11.82
N ARG A 33 -9.36 2.98 11.42
CA ARG A 33 -8.20 3.10 12.32
C ARG A 33 -7.30 4.27 11.90
N PRO A 34 -7.82 5.51 11.79
CA PRO A 34 -7.07 6.61 11.17
C PRO A 34 -5.77 6.98 11.87
N GLN A 35 -5.61 6.61 13.14
CA GLN A 35 -4.40 6.91 13.90
C GLN A 35 -3.38 5.77 13.84
N ASN A 36 -3.65 4.71 13.09
CA ASN A 36 -2.86 3.48 13.18
C ASN A 36 -2.32 2.98 11.84
N SER A 37 -1.61 3.84 11.12
CA SER A 37 -0.97 3.43 9.87
C SER A 37 0.12 2.35 10.08
N ARG A 38 0.72 2.29 11.27
CA ARG A 38 1.71 1.25 11.59
C ARG A 38 1.10 -0.15 11.57
N LEU A 39 -0.16 -0.27 11.98
CA LEU A 39 -0.88 -1.54 11.90
C LEU A 39 -0.95 -2.02 10.46
N VAL A 40 -1.27 -1.13 9.53
CA VAL A 40 -1.31 -1.47 8.11
C VAL A 40 0.05 -2.01 7.65
N GLY A 41 1.13 -1.32 8.00
CA GLY A 41 2.49 -1.76 7.65
C GLY A 41 2.80 -3.14 8.20
N ARG A 42 2.40 -3.43 9.43
CA ARG A 42 2.62 -4.74 10.05
C ARG A 42 1.85 -5.84 9.33
N VAL A 43 0.59 -5.57 8.97
CA VAL A 43 -0.22 -6.54 8.24
C VAL A 43 0.41 -6.82 6.87
N LEU A 44 0.83 -5.78 6.15
CA LEU A 44 1.40 -5.97 4.83
C LEU A 44 2.73 -6.72 4.85
N SER A 45 3.52 -6.55 5.90
CA SER A 45 4.79 -7.29 6.03
C SER A 45 4.60 -8.79 6.18
N ARG A 46 3.37 -9.23 6.52
CA ARG A 46 3.02 -10.64 6.71
C ARG A 46 1.89 -11.09 5.80
N ALA A 47 1.58 -10.29 4.77
CA ALA A 47 0.42 -10.55 3.91
C ALA A 47 0.49 -11.91 3.22
N GLU A 48 1.67 -12.38 2.86
CA GLU A 48 1.85 -13.67 2.18
C GLU A 48 1.40 -14.86 3.02
N LEU A 49 1.25 -14.69 4.35
CA LEU A 49 0.67 -15.73 5.20
C LEU A 49 -0.84 -15.89 4.97
N TYR A 50 -1.47 -14.92 4.36
CA TYR A 50 -2.92 -14.86 4.16
C TYR A 50 -3.34 -14.96 2.70
N GLY A 51 -2.39 -14.86 1.77
CA GLY A 51 -2.67 -14.94 0.35
C GLY A 51 -1.75 -14.07 -0.48
N SER A 52 -2.11 -13.85 -1.72
CA SER A 52 -1.35 -13.00 -2.64
C SER A 52 -2.06 -11.67 -2.81
N TYR A 53 -1.40 -10.59 -2.39
CA TYR A 53 -1.96 -9.24 -2.40
C TYR A 53 -0.99 -8.24 -3.02
N PRO A 54 -1.48 -7.18 -3.69
CA PRO A 54 -0.60 -6.20 -4.34
C PRO A 54 -0.02 -5.19 -3.32
N CYS A 55 0.74 -5.69 -2.36
CA CYS A 55 1.33 -4.88 -1.30
C CYS A 55 2.30 -3.82 -1.83
N HIS A 56 2.83 -4.04 -3.04
CA HIS A 56 3.73 -3.07 -3.68
C HIS A 56 3.01 -1.76 -4.01
N ARG A 57 1.68 -1.74 -4.03
CA ARG A 57 0.87 -0.55 -4.31
C ARG A 57 0.61 0.31 -3.07
N VAL A 58 1.30 0.04 -1.96
CA VAL A 58 1.15 0.81 -0.72
C VAL A 58 2.48 1.48 -0.40
N VAL A 59 2.43 2.79 -0.19
CA VAL A 59 3.61 3.62 0.06
C VAL A 59 3.33 4.56 1.23
N ASN A 60 4.35 5.28 1.70
CA ASN A 60 4.12 6.22 2.80
C ASN A 60 3.52 7.55 2.30
N ALA A 61 3.22 8.44 3.22
CA ALA A 61 2.55 9.71 2.91
C ALA A 61 3.38 10.63 2.01
N GLN A 62 4.68 10.42 1.93
CA GLN A 62 5.57 11.18 1.06
C GLN A 62 5.87 10.47 -0.27
N GLY A 63 5.21 9.33 -0.52
CA GLY A 63 5.45 8.56 -1.74
C GLY A 63 6.70 7.71 -1.70
N ARG A 64 7.28 7.49 -0.53
CA ARG A 64 8.47 6.64 -0.38
C ARG A 64 8.09 5.18 -0.31
N LEU A 65 8.97 4.35 -0.88
CA LEU A 65 8.78 2.90 -0.92
C LEU A 65 9.08 2.27 0.43
N ALA A 66 8.56 1.05 0.64
CA ALA A 66 8.76 0.32 1.89
C ALA A 66 10.21 -0.15 2.01
N PRO A 67 10.85 0.08 3.17
CA PRO A 67 12.21 -0.43 3.39
C PRO A 67 12.24 -1.95 3.31
N GLY A 68 13.24 -2.50 2.64
CA GLY A 68 13.41 -3.94 2.51
C GLY A 68 12.55 -4.62 1.44
N PHE A 69 11.68 -3.88 0.77
CA PHE A 69 10.86 -4.41 -0.33
C PHE A 69 11.62 -4.17 -1.64
N PHE A 70 12.60 -5.01 -1.93
CA PHE A 70 13.61 -4.75 -2.96
C PHE A 70 13.06 -4.61 -4.37
N ASN A 71 12.01 -5.34 -4.72
CA ASN A 71 11.45 -5.28 -6.07
C ASN A 71 10.22 -4.36 -6.19
N GLN A 72 9.90 -3.59 -5.15
CA GLN A 72 8.74 -2.71 -5.18
C GLN A 72 8.80 -1.70 -6.33
N LYS A 73 9.94 -1.03 -6.48
CA LYS A 73 10.11 -0.03 -7.54
C LYS A 73 9.92 -0.63 -8.92
N SER A 74 10.51 -1.79 -9.14
CA SER A 74 10.42 -2.52 -10.40
C SER A 74 8.98 -2.86 -10.74
N LEU A 75 8.22 -3.36 -9.76
CA LEU A 75 6.81 -3.70 -9.94
C LEU A 75 5.98 -2.47 -10.28
N LEU A 76 6.20 -1.36 -9.58
CA LEU A 76 5.45 -0.13 -9.82
C LEU A 76 5.79 0.49 -11.17
N LEU A 77 7.06 0.49 -11.55
CA LEU A 77 7.47 0.96 -12.88
C LEU A 77 6.82 0.12 -13.97
N GLY A 78 6.75 -1.20 -13.75
CA GLY A 78 6.11 -2.10 -14.70
C GLY A 78 4.62 -1.84 -14.86
N GLU A 79 3.98 -1.24 -13.87
CA GLU A 79 2.57 -0.86 -13.93
C GLU A 79 2.34 0.56 -14.48
N GLY A 80 3.42 1.26 -14.82
CA GLY A 80 3.32 2.62 -15.35
C GLY A 80 3.13 3.69 -14.29
N VAL A 81 3.41 3.39 -13.02
CA VAL A 81 3.27 4.37 -11.94
C VAL A 81 4.31 5.48 -12.10
N PRO A 82 3.89 6.75 -12.13
CA PRO A 82 4.84 7.86 -12.29
C PRO A 82 5.66 8.10 -11.04
N PHE A 83 6.97 8.30 -11.23
CA PHE A 83 7.90 8.63 -10.16
C PHE A 83 8.41 10.07 -10.33
N CYS A 84 8.79 10.65 -9.22
CA CYS A 84 9.49 11.92 -9.17
C CYS A 84 10.78 11.66 -8.40
N GLY A 85 11.87 11.33 -9.12
CA GLY A 85 13.10 10.83 -8.50
C GLY A 85 12.88 9.46 -7.88
N GLU A 86 13.20 9.31 -6.60
CA GLU A 86 13.05 8.04 -5.88
C GLU A 86 11.68 7.88 -5.22
N ARG A 87 10.77 8.85 -5.40
CA ARG A 87 9.45 8.83 -4.79
C ARG A 87 8.37 8.70 -5.85
N ILE A 88 7.23 8.16 -5.44
CA ILE A 88 6.03 8.15 -6.28
C ILE A 88 5.52 9.59 -6.42
N ASP A 89 5.11 9.95 -7.62
CA ASP A 89 4.38 11.20 -7.85
C ASP A 89 2.93 11.02 -7.40
N LEU A 90 2.67 11.29 -6.11
CA LEU A 90 1.35 11.06 -5.52
C LEU A 90 0.25 11.91 -6.14
N LYS A 91 0.57 13.07 -6.70
CA LYS A 91 -0.43 13.89 -7.36
C LYS A 91 -1.05 13.17 -8.55
N LYS A 92 -0.27 12.34 -9.23
CA LYS A 92 -0.72 11.60 -10.42
C LYS A 92 -1.15 10.18 -10.11
N ALA A 93 -0.55 9.54 -9.11
CA ALA A 93 -0.70 8.11 -8.89
C ALA A 93 -1.60 7.74 -7.71
N LEU A 94 -1.92 8.67 -6.81
CA LEU A 94 -2.69 8.33 -5.63
C LEU A 94 -4.09 7.83 -6.01
N TRP A 95 -4.42 6.65 -5.47
CA TRP A 95 -5.74 6.05 -5.65
C TRP A 95 -6.79 6.93 -4.97
N SER A 96 -7.83 7.29 -5.70
CA SER A 96 -8.94 8.06 -5.14
C SER A 96 -10.22 7.23 -5.19
N LEU A 97 -10.98 7.35 -4.13
CA LEU A 97 -12.25 6.64 -3.98
C LEU A 97 -13.42 7.56 -4.25
#